data_6043f88da87070441d21ad9df9ec331d
#
_entry.id   6043f88da87070441d21ad9df9ec331d
#
_cell.length_a   1.000
_cell.length_b   1.000
_cell.length_c   1.000
_cell.angle_alpha   90.00
_cell.angle_beta   90.00
_cell.angle_gamma   90.00
#
_symmetry.space_group_name_H-M   'P 1'
#
loop_
_entity.id
_entity.type
_entity.pdbx_description
1 polymer ?
#
loop_
_entity_poly.entity_id
_entity_poly.type
_entity_poly.pdbx_seq_one_letter_code
_entity_poly.pdbx_strand_id
1 'polypeptide(L)'
;ENEYYRFIWILPVIPGVAYYAVRLVSLIEFKTGKVLLAVLLGGVIIITGTPIPGIAQNFAMAENIYKVPNELRSICDVIHEDSKKEEPRVVFGDDMNMVARQYDPSLRLVLERNYRLYRAGSTVVGNYEKKKDYQIQKVIMDVVSYQMTDTDMAKFKASLDKTKTDYLVVQLEQNCHDYLRQAGCVPVAQTEKYV
;
A
#
# COMPACT_ATOMS: atom_id res chain seq x y z
N GLU A 1 -7.25 -9.39 -15.60
CA GLU A 1 -6.55 -9.58 -16.90
C GLU A 1 -5.30 -8.70 -17.06
N ASN A 2 -5.20 -7.56 -16.36
CA ASN A 2 -4.07 -6.63 -16.54
C ASN A 2 -2.81 -6.97 -15.71
N GLU A 3 -2.74 -8.11 -15.06
CA GLU A 3 -1.59 -8.45 -14.22
C GLU A 3 -0.59 -9.42 -14.89
N TYR A 4 -0.90 -9.93 -16.07
CA TYR A 4 -0.01 -10.85 -16.80
C TYR A 4 1.34 -10.23 -17.16
N TYR A 5 1.42 -8.91 -17.31
CA TYR A 5 2.70 -8.23 -17.54
C TYR A 5 3.70 -8.45 -16.40
N ARG A 6 3.24 -8.73 -15.18
CA ARG A 6 4.13 -9.02 -14.03
C ARG A 6 4.88 -10.32 -14.20
N PHE A 7 4.30 -11.30 -14.91
CA PHE A 7 5.00 -12.55 -15.23
C PHE A 7 6.13 -12.35 -16.22
N ILE A 8 6.06 -11.34 -17.09
CA ILE A 8 7.13 -11.01 -18.02
C ILE A 8 8.37 -10.52 -17.26
N TRP A 9 8.20 -9.85 -16.12
CA TRP A 9 9.31 -9.42 -15.27
C TRP A 9 9.94 -10.56 -14.45
N ILE A 10 9.23 -11.66 -14.26
CA ILE A 10 9.73 -12.86 -13.60
C ILE A 10 10.55 -13.71 -14.59
N LEU A 11 10.31 -13.59 -15.89
CA LEU A 11 11.17 -14.19 -16.90
C LEU A 11 12.58 -13.63 -16.73
N PRO A 12 13.62 -14.47 -16.94
CA PRO A 12 15.02 -14.07 -16.74
C PRO A 12 15.50 -13.12 -17.85
N VAL A 13 14.77 -12.01 -18.06
CA VAL A 13 15.11 -11.01 -19.09
C VAL A 13 16.45 -10.37 -18.77
N ILE A 14 16.67 -9.97 -17.52
CA ILE A 14 17.93 -9.34 -17.10
C ILE A 14 19.11 -10.31 -17.25
N PRO A 15 19.07 -11.54 -16.69
CA PRO A 15 20.10 -12.53 -16.95
C PRO A 15 20.27 -12.87 -18.43
N GLY A 16 19.18 -12.93 -19.19
CA GLY A 16 19.20 -13.17 -20.64
C GLY A 16 19.95 -12.06 -21.38
N VAL A 17 19.60 -10.80 -21.13
CA VAL A 17 20.30 -9.65 -21.73
C VAL A 17 21.79 -9.66 -21.37
N ALA A 18 22.12 -9.89 -20.10
CA ALA A 18 23.51 -9.98 -19.66
C ALA A 18 24.26 -11.11 -20.36
N TYR A 19 23.66 -12.30 -20.48
CA TYR A 19 24.23 -13.43 -21.17
C TYR A 19 24.54 -13.11 -22.65
N TYR A 20 23.53 -12.55 -23.37
CA TYR A 20 23.75 -12.21 -24.78
C TYR A 20 24.75 -11.06 -24.96
N ALA A 21 24.81 -10.10 -24.08
CA ALA A 21 25.83 -9.05 -24.11
C ALA A 21 27.23 -9.62 -23.96
N VAL A 22 27.44 -10.52 -23.01
CA VAL A 22 28.71 -11.21 -22.81
C VAL A 22 29.07 -12.06 -24.04
N ARG A 23 28.10 -12.78 -24.61
CA ARG A 23 28.29 -13.58 -25.84
C ARG A 23 28.71 -12.71 -27.01
N LEU A 24 28.06 -11.57 -27.22
CA LEU A 24 28.42 -10.62 -28.28
C LEU A 24 29.87 -10.11 -28.14
N VAL A 25 30.26 -9.73 -26.93
CA VAL A 25 31.65 -9.34 -26.65
C VAL A 25 32.62 -10.47 -26.90
N SER A 26 32.24 -11.71 -26.56
CA SER A 26 33.11 -12.89 -26.74
C SER A 26 33.37 -13.24 -28.19
N LEU A 27 32.50 -12.88 -29.14
CA LEU A 27 32.63 -13.14 -30.58
C LEU A 27 33.75 -12.28 -31.23
N ILE A 28 34.17 -11.21 -30.59
CA ILE A 28 35.28 -10.40 -31.11
C ILE A 28 36.59 -11.05 -30.71
N GLU A 29 37.51 -11.23 -31.68
CA GLU A 29 38.77 -11.89 -31.42
C GLU A 29 39.82 -10.98 -30.78
N PHE A 30 39.87 -9.70 -31.20
CA PHE A 30 40.91 -8.78 -30.73
C PHE A 30 40.49 -8.01 -29.46
N LYS A 31 41.45 -7.87 -28.55
CA LYS A 31 41.22 -7.34 -27.19
C LYS A 31 40.62 -5.93 -27.18
N THR A 32 41.14 -5.04 -28.04
CA THR A 32 40.66 -3.65 -28.13
C THR A 32 39.18 -3.56 -28.54
N GLY A 33 38.77 -4.41 -29.50
CA GLY A 33 37.38 -4.49 -29.94
C GLY A 33 36.43 -4.98 -28.84
N LYS A 34 36.88 -5.97 -28.05
CA LYS A 34 36.10 -6.45 -26.88
C LYS A 34 35.83 -5.30 -25.91
N VAL A 35 36.87 -4.53 -25.57
CA VAL A 35 36.75 -3.39 -24.65
C VAL A 35 35.83 -2.34 -25.24
N LEU A 36 36.02 -1.99 -26.53
CA LEU A 36 35.20 -0.98 -27.19
C LEU A 36 33.70 -1.36 -27.18
N LEU A 37 33.41 -2.62 -27.55
CA LEU A 37 32.01 -3.09 -27.54
C LEU A 37 31.43 -3.16 -26.14
N ALA A 38 32.20 -3.58 -25.14
CA ALA A 38 31.73 -3.60 -23.75
C ALA A 38 31.40 -2.19 -23.23
N VAL A 39 32.25 -1.18 -23.54
CA VAL A 39 32.01 0.21 -23.19
C VAL A 39 30.79 0.76 -23.91
N LEU A 40 30.61 0.44 -25.20
CA LEU A 40 29.46 0.86 -25.98
C LEU A 40 28.15 0.28 -25.41
N LEU A 41 28.12 -1.02 -25.11
CA LEU A 41 26.96 -1.67 -24.51
C LEU A 41 26.64 -1.11 -23.12
N GLY A 42 27.69 -0.88 -22.29
CA GLY A 42 27.53 -0.24 -21.00
C GLY A 42 26.97 1.20 -21.12
N GLY A 43 27.49 1.97 -22.10
CA GLY A 43 26.98 3.31 -22.40
C GLY A 43 25.53 3.31 -22.82
N VAL A 44 25.11 2.37 -23.68
CA VAL A 44 23.70 2.20 -24.07
C VAL A 44 22.83 1.92 -22.86
N ILE A 45 23.24 1.01 -21.99
CA ILE A 45 22.47 0.69 -20.77
C ILE A 45 22.35 1.92 -19.85
N ILE A 46 23.40 2.71 -19.70
CA ILE A 46 23.39 3.92 -18.87
C ILE A 46 22.46 5.00 -19.48
N ILE A 47 22.51 5.17 -20.80
CA ILE A 47 21.73 6.21 -21.50
C ILE A 47 20.25 5.82 -21.58
N THR A 48 19.95 4.54 -21.85
CA THR A 48 18.56 4.05 -21.97
C THR A 48 17.96 3.66 -20.62
N GLY A 49 18.79 3.34 -19.62
CA GLY A 49 18.35 3.08 -18.25
C GLY A 49 17.79 4.35 -17.62
N THR A 50 16.70 4.20 -16.90
CA THR A 50 16.24 5.29 -16.03
C THR A 50 17.15 5.31 -14.80
N PRO A 51 18.06 6.29 -14.64
CA PRO A 51 18.82 6.38 -13.40
C PRO A 51 17.84 6.57 -12.26
N ILE A 52 17.99 5.79 -11.19
CA ILE A 52 17.24 6.01 -9.96
C ILE A 52 17.94 7.18 -9.24
N PRO A 53 17.51 8.44 -9.46
CA PRO A 53 18.14 9.55 -8.79
C PRO A 53 17.86 9.42 -7.30
N GLY A 54 18.89 9.54 -6.50
CA GLY A 54 18.74 9.50 -5.05
C GLY A 54 18.44 8.12 -4.49
N ILE A 55 19.11 7.06 -4.98
CA ILE A 55 19.00 5.72 -4.39
C ILE A 55 19.08 5.78 -2.86
N ALA A 56 20.02 6.57 -2.31
CA ALA A 56 20.16 6.75 -0.87
C ALA A 56 18.96 7.45 -0.21
N GLN A 57 18.20 8.26 -0.96
CA GLN A 57 17.00 8.94 -0.44
C GLN A 57 15.75 8.07 -0.51
N ASN A 58 15.74 7.07 -1.39
CA ASN A 58 14.61 6.17 -1.60
C ASN A 58 14.71 4.87 -0.79
N PHE A 59 15.84 4.63 -0.13
CA PHE A 59 16.06 3.47 0.72
C PHE A 59 16.32 3.93 2.14
N ALA A 60 15.36 3.70 3.02
CA ALA A 60 15.53 3.81 4.46
C ALA A 60 15.85 2.44 5.05
N MET A 61 16.63 2.44 6.13
CA MET A 61 16.84 1.23 6.91
C MET A 61 15.50 0.79 7.51
N ALA A 62 15.16 -0.49 7.36
CA ALA A 62 13.90 -0.98 7.91
C ALA A 62 13.96 -0.94 9.45
N GLU A 63 12.89 -0.47 10.08
CA GLU A 63 12.77 -0.37 11.54
C GLU A 63 12.74 -1.75 12.22
N ASN A 64 12.32 -2.77 11.48
CA ASN A 64 12.22 -4.14 11.98
C ASN A 64 12.34 -5.16 10.85
N ILE A 65 12.43 -6.44 11.22
CA ILE A 65 12.55 -7.57 10.27
C ILE A 65 11.37 -7.70 9.30
N TYR A 66 10.20 -7.22 9.67
CA TYR A 66 8.98 -7.27 8.85
C TYR A 66 8.91 -6.15 7.82
N LYS A 67 9.81 -5.16 7.92
CA LYS A 67 9.85 -3.98 7.03
C LYS A 67 8.54 -3.18 7.02
N VAL A 68 7.89 -3.11 8.16
CA VAL A 68 6.67 -2.33 8.39
C VAL A 68 6.94 -1.28 9.48
N PRO A 69 6.17 -0.18 9.56
CA PRO A 69 6.29 0.77 10.66
C PRO A 69 6.08 0.10 12.02
N ASN A 70 6.92 0.39 13.00
CA ASN A 70 6.77 -0.14 14.36
C ASN A 70 5.44 0.26 14.96
N GLU A 71 4.93 1.42 14.61
CA GLU A 71 3.64 1.92 15.05
C GLU A 71 2.48 1.06 14.57
N LEU A 72 2.52 0.58 13.33
CA LEU A 72 1.53 -0.39 12.84
C LEU A 72 1.52 -1.66 13.69
N ARG A 73 2.71 -2.15 14.08
CA ARG A 73 2.80 -3.33 14.95
C ARG A 73 2.12 -3.09 16.28
N SER A 74 2.46 -1.97 16.93
CA SER A 74 1.84 -1.60 18.21
C SER A 74 0.31 -1.50 18.11
N ILE A 75 -0.21 -0.95 17.01
CA ILE A 75 -1.66 -0.87 16.77
C ILE A 75 -2.26 -2.28 16.62
N CYS A 76 -1.62 -3.16 15.83
CA CYS A 76 -2.10 -4.53 15.67
C CYS A 76 -2.09 -5.29 16.99
N ASP A 77 -1.03 -5.16 17.79
CA ASP A 77 -0.90 -5.78 19.11
C ASP A 77 -2.04 -5.31 20.04
N VAL A 78 -2.31 -4.01 20.10
CA VAL A 78 -3.44 -3.44 20.89
C VAL A 78 -4.78 -3.99 20.44
N ILE A 79 -5.03 -4.08 19.13
CA ILE A 79 -6.28 -4.61 18.60
C ILE A 79 -6.46 -6.07 19.00
N HIS A 80 -5.39 -6.87 18.96
CA HIS A 80 -5.45 -8.27 19.37
C HIS A 80 -5.63 -8.46 20.88
N GLU A 81 -5.05 -7.58 21.71
CA GLU A 81 -5.22 -7.62 23.15
C GLU A 81 -6.64 -7.24 23.58
N ASP A 82 -7.25 -6.25 22.93
CA ASP A 82 -8.61 -5.78 23.26
C ASP A 82 -9.70 -6.65 22.63
N SER A 83 -9.47 -7.19 21.43
CA SER A 83 -10.48 -7.91 20.68
C SER A 83 -10.75 -9.30 21.26
N LYS A 84 -12.04 -9.61 21.40
CA LYS A 84 -12.51 -10.99 21.72
C LYS A 84 -12.71 -11.83 20.46
N LYS A 85 -12.54 -11.26 19.28
CA LYS A 85 -12.72 -11.94 17.99
C LYS A 85 -11.37 -12.39 17.46
N GLU A 86 -11.33 -13.56 16.84
CA GLU A 86 -10.15 -14.06 16.13
C GLU A 86 -9.81 -13.21 14.90
N GLU A 87 -10.82 -12.65 14.23
CA GLU A 87 -10.70 -11.85 13.02
C GLU A 87 -11.46 -10.54 13.17
N PRO A 88 -10.95 -9.55 13.93
CA PRO A 88 -11.59 -8.26 14.09
C PRO A 88 -11.60 -7.47 12.77
N ARG A 89 -12.68 -6.72 12.55
CA ARG A 89 -12.83 -5.87 11.36
C ARG A 89 -12.32 -4.47 11.63
N VAL A 90 -11.30 -4.08 10.88
CA VAL A 90 -10.56 -2.85 11.12
C VAL A 90 -10.58 -1.93 9.91
N VAL A 91 -10.77 -0.65 10.15
CA VAL A 91 -10.54 0.43 9.18
C VAL A 91 -9.21 1.09 9.53
N PHE A 92 -8.26 1.01 8.61
CA PHE A 92 -7.05 1.82 8.64
C PHE A 92 -7.18 2.98 7.66
N GLY A 93 -6.51 4.07 7.94
CA GLY A 93 -6.32 5.16 7.00
C GLY A 93 -5.59 4.71 5.71
N ASP A 94 -5.59 5.59 4.72
CA ASP A 94 -5.01 5.29 3.39
C ASP A 94 -3.52 4.95 3.46
N ASP A 95 -2.80 5.51 4.40
CA ASP A 95 -1.38 5.33 4.62
C ASP A 95 -1.02 3.92 5.13
N MET A 96 -1.79 3.39 6.08
CA MET A 96 -1.49 2.11 6.73
C MET A 96 -2.21 0.89 6.13
N ASN A 97 -3.35 1.09 5.46
CA ASN A 97 -4.21 -0.02 5.02
C ASN A 97 -3.49 -1.09 4.18
N MET A 98 -2.60 -0.69 3.27
CA MET A 98 -1.89 -1.66 2.43
C MET A 98 -0.79 -2.39 3.18
N VAL A 99 -0.13 -1.70 4.10
CA VAL A 99 0.94 -2.29 4.91
C VAL A 99 0.35 -3.24 5.95
N ALA A 100 -0.78 -2.86 6.58
CA ALA A 100 -1.52 -3.72 7.50
C ALA A 100 -1.95 -5.03 6.83
N ARG A 101 -2.43 -4.97 5.58
CA ARG A 101 -2.81 -6.16 4.81
C ARG A 101 -1.65 -7.14 4.58
N GLN A 102 -0.42 -6.64 4.49
CA GLN A 102 0.77 -7.47 4.29
C GLN A 102 1.30 -8.03 5.60
N TYR A 103 1.15 -7.26 6.67
CA TYR A 103 1.71 -7.59 7.97
C TYR A 103 0.85 -8.58 8.76
N ASP A 104 -0.43 -8.29 8.86
CA ASP A 104 -1.36 -9.07 9.70
C ASP A 104 -2.58 -9.56 8.92
N PRO A 105 -2.59 -10.82 8.47
CA PRO A 105 -3.69 -11.40 7.72
C PRO A 105 -4.91 -11.75 8.59
N SER A 106 -4.77 -11.77 9.93
CA SER A 106 -5.87 -12.07 10.84
C SER A 106 -6.81 -10.88 11.01
N LEU A 107 -6.32 -9.65 10.76
CA LEU A 107 -7.17 -8.46 10.72
C LEU A 107 -7.98 -8.40 9.42
N ARG A 108 -9.29 -8.37 9.54
CA ARG A 108 -10.20 -8.21 8.40
C ARG A 108 -10.33 -6.74 8.02
N LEU A 109 -9.60 -6.31 7.01
CA LEU A 109 -9.65 -4.93 6.54
C LEU A 109 -10.99 -4.63 5.86
N VAL A 110 -11.67 -3.61 6.35
CA VAL A 110 -12.96 -3.15 5.80
C VAL A 110 -12.79 -2.53 4.41
N LEU A 111 -11.65 -1.88 4.19
CA LEU A 111 -11.35 -1.27 2.89
C LEU A 111 -10.83 -2.31 1.91
N GLU A 112 -11.55 -2.47 0.81
CA GLU A 112 -11.15 -3.34 -0.28
C GLU A 112 -10.01 -2.75 -1.11
N ARG A 113 -9.18 -3.64 -1.67
CA ARG A 113 -8.13 -3.24 -2.61
C ARG A 113 -8.69 -2.43 -3.79
N ASN A 114 -9.85 -2.83 -4.32
CA ASN A 114 -10.46 -2.16 -5.47
C ASN A 114 -10.89 -0.73 -5.14
N TYR A 115 -11.35 -0.46 -3.92
CA TYR A 115 -11.65 0.90 -3.46
C TYR A 115 -10.41 1.79 -3.55
N ARG A 116 -9.29 1.33 -3.02
CA ARG A 116 -8.03 2.07 -3.05
C ARG A 116 -7.49 2.29 -4.47
N LEU A 117 -7.51 1.23 -5.30
CA LEU A 117 -7.08 1.35 -6.69
C LEU A 117 -7.91 2.37 -7.45
N TYR A 118 -9.21 2.38 -7.24
CA TYR A 118 -10.11 3.37 -7.85
C TYR A 118 -9.78 4.79 -7.38
N ARG A 119 -9.60 4.99 -6.09
CA ARG A 119 -9.23 6.29 -5.50
C ARG A 119 -7.86 6.79 -5.98
N ALA A 120 -6.94 5.89 -6.22
CA ALA A 120 -5.62 6.20 -6.78
C ALA A 120 -5.63 6.45 -8.29
N GLY A 121 -6.80 6.52 -8.93
CA GLY A 121 -6.93 6.74 -10.38
C GLY A 121 -6.59 5.52 -11.25
N SER A 122 -6.42 4.35 -10.63
CA SER A 122 -6.19 3.11 -11.38
C SER A 122 -7.49 2.61 -12.00
N THR A 123 -7.38 2.04 -13.21
CA THR A 123 -8.56 1.48 -13.92
C THR A 123 -9.07 0.26 -13.17
N VAL A 124 -10.19 0.40 -12.50
CA VAL A 124 -10.94 -0.73 -11.94
C VAL A 124 -12.08 -1.04 -12.90
N VAL A 125 -12.27 -2.33 -13.19
CA VAL A 125 -13.24 -2.78 -14.19
C VAL A 125 -14.67 -2.38 -13.80
N GLY A 126 -15.35 -1.70 -14.72
CA GLY A 126 -16.77 -1.34 -14.62
C GLY A 126 -17.07 -0.07 -13.82
N ASN A 127 -18.34 0.24 -13.65
CA ASN A 127 -18.83 1.39 -12.88
C ASN A 127 -18.69 1.15 -11.37
N TYR A 128 -17.44 1.07 -10.88
CA TYR A 128 -17.15 0.70 -9.49
C TYR A 128 -17.79 1.68 -8.50
N GLU A 129 -17.80 2.98 -8.81
CA GLU A 129 -18.46 4.04 -8.02
C GLU A 129 -19.96 3.79 -7.77
N LYS A 130 -20.64 3.10 -8.68
CA LYS A 130 -22.07 2.76 -8.54
C LYS A 130 -22.32 1.55 -7.64
N LYS A 131 -21.26 0.82 -7.29
CA LYS A 131 -21.41 -0.33 -6.39
C LYS A 131 -21.73 0.14 -4.98
N LYS A 132 -22.64 -0.57 -4.34
CA LYS A 132 -23.07 -0.27 -2.96
C LYS A 132 -21.89 -0.32 -1.99
N ASP A 133 -21.00 -1.28 -2.15
CA ASP A 133 -19.84 -1.45 -1.28
C ASP A 133 -18.87 -0.27 -1.40
N TYR A 134 -18.68 0.27 -2.61
CA TYR A 134 -17.91 1.50 -2.80
C TYR A 134 -18.51 2.67 -2.02
N GLN A 135 -19.82 2.88 -2.10
CA GLN A 135 -20.48 4.00 -1.42
C GLN A 135 -20.38 3.88 0.11
N ILE A 136 -20.46 2.66 0.65
CA ILE A 136 -20.30 2.40 2.08
C ILE A 136 -18.87 2.72 2.52
N GLN A 137 -17.87 2.20 1.80
CA GLN A 137 -16.45 2.44 2.10
C GLN A 137 -16.09 3.92 1.95
N LYS A 138 -16.66 4.59 0.92
CA LYS A 138 -16.46 6.02 0.72
C LYS A 138 -16.91 6.83 1.93
N VAL A 139 -18.11 6.59 2.45
CA VAL A 139 -18.65 7.31 3.62
C VAL A 139 -17.74 7.15 4.84
N ILE A 140 -17.20 5.95 5.07
CA ILE A 140 -16.28 5.70 6.19
C ILE A 140 -14.97 6.48 5.98
N MET A 141 -14.41 6.43 4.78
CA MET A 141 -13.12 7.07 4.49
C MET A 141 -13.21 8.59 4.39
N ASP A 142 -14.34 9.13 3.98
CA ASP A 142 -14.57 10.57 3.98
C ASP A 142 -14.38 11.13 5.41
N VAL A 143 -14.77 10.40 6.44
CA VAL A 143 -14.55 10.80 7.84
C VAL A 143 -13.15 10.43 8.31
N VAL A 144 -12.73 9.16 8.17
CA VAL A 144 -11.52 8.62 8.79
C VAL A 144 -10.23 9.16 8.16
N SER A 145 -10.17 9.35 6.86
CA SER A 145 -8.96 9.83 6.16
C SER A 145 -9.07 11.24 5.61
N TYR A 146 -10.27 11.65 5.21
CA TYR A 146 -10.45 12.96 4.57
C TYR A 146 -11.05 14.02 5.51
N GLN A 147 -11.31 13.65 6.78
CA GLN A 147 -11.77 14.57 7.83
C GLN A 147 -13.07 15.33 7.48
N MET A 148 -13.91 14.73 6.66
CA MET A 148 -15.19 15.35 6.25
C MET A 148 -16.23 15.18 7.36
N THR A 149 -16.17 16.08 8.35
CA THR A 149 -17.06 16.06 9.52
C THR A 149 -18.48 16.59 9.22
N ASP A 150 -18.73 17.07 8.03
CA ASP A 150 -20.05 17.39 7.48
C ASP A 150 -20.78 16.16 6.91
N THR A 151 -20.15 15.00 6.91
CA THR A 151 -20.77 13.74 6.51
C THR A 151 -21.97 13.44 7.42
N ASP A 152 -23.09 12.98 6.81
CA ASP A 152 -24.29 12.59 7.55
C ASP A 152 -23.98 11.47 8.56
N MET A 153 -24.13 11.79 9.84
CA MET A 153 -23.87 10.90 10.97
C MET A 153 -24.65 9.59 10.88
N ALA A 154 -25.91 9.64 10.45
CA ALA A 154 -26.72 8.44 10.32
C ALA A 154 -26.20 7.51 9.21
N LYS A 155 -25.74 8.08 8.10
CA LYS A 155 -25.11 7.30 7.01
C LYS A 155 -23.77 6.71 7.46
N PHE A 156 -22.97 7.46 8.21
CA PHE A 156 -21.70 6.98 8.73
C PHE A 156 -21.91 5.78 9.66
N LYS A 157 -22.79 5.92 10.68
CA LYS A 157 -23.14 4.80 11.58
C LYS A 157 -23.68 3.58 10.83
N ALA A 158 -24.62 3.79 9.91
CA ALA A 158 -25.15 2.71 9.09
C ALA A 158 -24.10 2.03 8.22
N SER A 159 -23.04 2.75 7.81
CA SER A 159 -21.92 2.18 7.06
C SER A 159 -21.02 1.34 7.94
N LEU A 160 -20.73 1.77 9.17
CA LEU A 160 -19.99 0.98 10.16
C LEU A 160 -20.74 -0.30 10.52
N ASP A 161 -22.06 -0.23 10.75
CA ASP A 161 -22.90 -1.38 11.06
C ASP A 161 -22.91 -2.40 9.91
N LYS A 162 -23.07 -1.94 8.67
CA LYS A 162 -23.07 -2.81 7.49
C LYS A 162 -21.74 -3.51 7.26
N THR A 163 -20.64 -2.83 7.51
CA THR A 163 -19.30 -3.40 7.41
C THR A 163 -18.94 -4.22 8.65
N LYS A 164 -19.74 -4.12 9.72
CA LYS A 164 -19.45 -4.73 11.02
C LYS A 164 -18.07 -4.32 11.52
N THR A 165 -17.75 -3.05 11.37
CA THR A 165 -16.46 -2.49 11.80
C THR A 165 -16.34 -2.55 13.31
N ASP A 166 -15.25 -3.12 13.80
CA ASP A 166 -14.95 -3.22 15.22
C ASP A 166 -14.01 -2.10 15.67
N TYR A 167 -13.03 -1.76 14.83
CA TYR A 167 -12.01 -0.74 15.15
C TYR A 167 -11.82 0.25 14.01
N LEU A 168 -11.57 1.50 14.40
CA LEU A 168 -11.15 2.59 13.52
C LEU A 168 -9.78 3.06 13.99
N VAL A 169 -8.82 3.12 13.09
CA VAL A 169 -7.48 3.65 13.36
C VAL A 169 -7.35 5.02 12.70
N VAL A 170 -7.21 6.05 13.53
CA VAL A 170 -7.28 7.45 13.12
C VAL A 170 -6.04 8.19 13.61
N GLN A 171 -5.49 9.07 12.80
CA GLN A 171 -4.35 9.89 13.20
C GLN A 171 -4.76 10.93 14.26
N LEU A 172 -3.90 11.14 15.25
CA LEU A 172 -4.16 12.09 16.35
C LEU A 172 -4.33 13.53 15.90
N GLU A 173 -3.64 13.93 14.84
CA GLU A 173 -3.70 15.29 14.31
C GLU A 173 -4.99 15.57 13.53
N GLN A 174 -5.85 14.57 13.31
CA GLN A 174 -7.08 14.74 12.53
C GLN A 174 -8.21 15.36 13.36
N ASN A 175 -9.00 16.21 12.72
CA ASN A 175 -10.11 16.93 13.38
C ASN A 175 -11.40 16.10 13.52
N CYS A 176 -11.38 14.81 13.20
CA CYS A 176 -12.58 13.98 13.22
C CYS A 176 -12.90 13.34 14.59
N HIS A 177 -12.06 13.53 15.60
CA HIS A 177 -12.22 12.87 16.91
C HIS A 177 -13.54 13.17 17.59
N ASP A 178 -13.97 14.44 17.60
CA ASP A 178 -15.24 14.83 18.21
C ASP A 178 -16.44 14.26 17.45
N TYR A 179 -16.35 14.19 16.13
CA TYR A 179 -17.35 13.55 15.28
C TYR A 179 -17.44 12.05 15.59
N LEU A 180 -16.31 11.37 15.73
CA LEU A 180 -16.26 9.93 16.07
C LEU A 180 -16.83 9.66 17.46
N ARG A 181 -16.54 10.51 18.46
CA ARG A 181 -17.15 10.41 19.79
C ARG A 181 -18.68 10.58 19.74
N GLN A 182 -19.19 11.53 18.98
CA GLN A 182 -20.63 11.71 18.75
C GLN A 182 -21.25 10.53 18.01
N ALA A 183 -20.47 9.86 17.13
CA ALA A 183 -20.87 8.62 16.50
C ALA A 183 -20.96 7.43 17.47
N GLY A 184 -20.40 7.56 18.67
CA GLY A 184 -20.39 6.53 19.71
C GLY A 184 -19.09 5.70 19.71
N CYS A 185 -18.06 6.13 18.99
CA CYS A 185 -16.74 5.50 19.05
C CYS A 185 -16.05 5.88 20.36
N VAL A 186 -15.43 4.90 21.00
CA VAL A 186 -14.70 5.05 22.25
C VAL A 186 -13.21 4.78 21.98
N PRO A 187 -12.30 5.67 22.41
CA PRO A 187 -10.86 5.39 22.28
C PRO A 187 -10.49 4.17 23.12
N VAL A 188 -9.79 3.22 22.53
CA VAL A 188 -9.29 2.02 23.19
C VAL A 188 -7.86 2.25 23.66
N ALA A 189 -7.03 2.80 22.79
CA ALA A 189 -5.63 3.12 23.08
C ALA A 189 -5.16 4.27 22.20
N GLN A 190 -3.98 4.79 22.53
CA GLN A 190 -3.31 5.83 21.79
C GLN A 190 -1.83 5.47 21.62
N THR A 191 -1.33 5.62 20.42
CA THR A 191 0.10 5.55 20.07
C THR A 191 0.66 6.97 19.91
N GLU A 192 1.89 7.10 19.40
CA GLU A 192 2.46 8.44 19.12
C GLU A 192 1.66 9.23 18.08
N LYS A 193 1.08 8.55 17.08
CA LYS A 193 0.41 9.20 15.94
C LYS A 193 -1.04 8.80 15.74
N TYR A 194 -1.51 7.74 16.39
CA TYR A 194 -2.84 7.18 16.16
C TYR A 194 -3.62 6.90 17.42
N VAL A 195 -4.93 6.89 17.29
CA VAL A 195 -5.92 6.45 18.27
C VAL A 195 -6.95 5.56 17.62
#